data_1da5ba88f567d6303430378e3583e989
#
_entry.id   1da5ba88f567d6303430378e3583e989
#
_cell.length_a   1.000
_cell.length_b   1.000
_cell.length_c   1.000
_cell.angle_alpha   90.00
_cell.angle_beta   90.00
_cell.angle_gamma   90.00
#
_symmetry.space_group_name_H-M   'P 1'
#
loop_
_entity.id
_entity.type
_entity.pdbx_description
1 polymer ?
#
loop_
_entity_poly.entity_id
_entity_poly.type
_entity_poly.pdbx_seq_one_letter_code
_entity_poly.pdbx_strand_id
1 'polypeptide(L)'
;FAETVKTERINLSGHSMFSNIKHNKEKNDAKKGKIFTIIGREIVIAVKEGGPDPANNSKLRDVIAKAKANNMPNDTIDRGIKKAAGDSNADNYERITYEGYGPNGIAIIVETLTDNKNRTAANVRSAFTKGNGNVGTPGCVSYMFDQKGQIIIDKEECEMDSADLMMMALDA
;
A
#
# COMPACT_ATOMS: atom_id res chain seq x y z
N PHE A 1 -9.43 -36.44 60.51
CA PHE A 1 -9.85 -35.42 59.52
C PHE A 1 -8.57 -34.91 58.83
N ALA A 2 -8.28 -35.44 57.65
CA ALA A 2 -7.19 -34.97 56.80
C ALA A 2 -7.84 -34.20 55.63
N GLU A 3 -7.70 -32.90 55.61
CA GLU A 3 -8.05 -32.06 54.47
C GLU A 3 -6.98 -32.18 53.38
N THR A 4 -7.41 -32.72 52.25
CA THR A 4 -6.62 -32.84 51.04
C THR A 4 -6.64 -31.48 50.31
N VAL A 5 -5.55 -30.71 50.45
CA VAL A 5 -5.36 -29.49 49.67
C VAL A 5 -5.11 -29.90 48.20
N LYS A 6 -6.06 -29.66 47.31
CA LYS A 6 -5.91 -29.75 45.87
C LYS A 6 -5.05 -28.59 45.38
N THR A 7 -3.80 -28.87 45.07
CA THR A 7 -2.92 -27.92 44.37
C THR A 7 -3.36 -27.86 42.89
N GLU A 8 -4.13 -26.86 42.54
CA GLU A 8 -4.38 -26.53 41.13
C GLU A 8 -3.07 -26.07 40.51
N ARG A 9 -2.52 -26.88 39.64
CA ARG A 9 -1.41 -26.48 38.77
C ARG A 9 -1.94 -25.47 37.75
N ILE A 10 -1.62 -24.20 37.97
CA ILE A 10 -1.78 -23.17 36.94
C ILE A 10 -0.79 -23.49 35.83
N ASN A 11 -1.26 -24.14 34.77
CA ASN A 11 -0.50 -24.29 33.54
C ASN A 11 -0.44 -22.93 32.86
N LEU A 12 0.55 -22.13 33.23
CA LEU A 12 0.96 -20.95 32.46
C LEU A 12 1.59 -21.46 31.16
N SER A 13 0.75 -21.60 30.13
CA SER A 13 1.21 -22.01 28.78
C SER A 13 2.01 -20.88 28.14
N GLY A 14 3.32 -20.81 28.41
CA GLY A 14 4.25 -19.93 27.72
C GLY A 14 4.28 -20.14 26.19
N HIS A 15 3.81 -21.29 25.71
CA HIS A 15 3.66 -21.60 24.29
C HIS A 15 2.61 -20.74 23.55
N SER A 16 1.54 -20.28 24.22
CA SER A 16 0.50 -19.47 23.55
C SER A 16 0.99 -18.04 23.23
N MET A 17 1.83 -17.48 24.08
CA MET A 17 2.40 -16.13 23.89
C MET A 17 3.42 -16.10 22.73
N PHE A 18 4.29 -17.10 22.64
CA PHE A 18 5.24 -17.26 21.55
C PHE A 18 4.55 -17.52 20.20
N SER A 19 3.50 -18.35 20.20
CA SER A 19 2.69 -18.63 19.02
C SER A 19 1.99 -17.37 18.52
N ASN A 20 1.42 -16.57 19.41
CA ASN A 20 0.75 -15.31 19.07
C ASN A 20 1.74 -14.26 18.53
N ILE A 21 2.92 -14.14 19.12
CA ILE A 21 3.99 -13.25 18.64
C ILE A 21 4.46 -13.67 17.24
N LYS A 22 4.71 -14.98 17.03
CA LYS A 22 5.10 -15.52 15.73
C LYS A 22 4.04 -15.25 14.68
N HIS A 23 2.77 -15.54 14.96
CA HIS A 23 1.66 -15.33 14.04
C HIS A 23 1.43 -13.85 13.69
N ASN A 24 1.56 -12.95 14.66
CA ASN A 24 1.49 -11.51 14.41
C ASN A 24 2.68 -11.00 13.58
N LYS A 25 3.88 -11.52 13.82
CA LYS A 25 5.07 -11.20 13.03
C LYS A 25 4.88 -11.67 11.58
N GLU A 26 4.47 -12.92 11.36
CA GLU A 26 4.22 -13.48 10.03
C GLU A 26 3.15 -12.67 9.25
N LYS A 27 2.07 -12.25 9.91
CA LYS A 27 1.04 -11.37 9.30
C LYS A 27 1.60 -9.99 8.92
N ASN A 28 2.42 -9.41 9.77
CA ASN A 28 3.02 -8.10 9.50
C ASN A 28 4.07 -8.20 8.38
N ASP A 29 4.87 -9.25 8.36
CA ASP A 29 5.87 -9.50 7.31
C ASP A 29 5.18 -9.75 5.96
N ALA A 30 4.08 -10.50 5.94
CA ALA A 30 3.27 -10.70 4.72
C ALA A 30 2.65 -9.39 4.20
N LYS A 31 2.18 -8.50 5.10
CA LYS A 31 1.68 -7.17 4.71
C LYS A 31 2.80 -6.30 4.12
N LYS A 32 3.97 -6.26 4.76
CA LYS A 32 5.15 -5.54 4.26
C LYS A 32 5.60 -6.06 2.91
N GLY A 33 5.63 -7.38 2.71
CA GLY A 33 5.99 -8.00 1.43
C GLY A 33 5.05 -7.58 0.29
N LYS A 34 3.74 -7.48 0.56
CA LYS A 34 2.77 -6.98 -0.43
C LYS A 34 3.02 -5.51 -0.79
N ILE A 35 3.26 -4.66 0.21
CA ILE A 35 3.56 -3.24 0.01
C ILE A 35 4.85 -3.08 -0.81
N PHE A 36 5.90 -3.81 -0.47
CA PHE A 36 7.18 -3.78 -1.19
C PHE A 36 7.03 -4.23 -2.64
N THR A 37 6.17 -5.21 -2.90
CA THR A 37 5.86 -5.66 -4.27
C THR A 37 5.18 -4.56 -5.08
N ILE A 38 4.22 -3.83 -4.49
CA ILE A 38 3.53 -2.72 -5.14
C ILE A 38 4.52 -1.59 -5.44
N ILE A 39 5.30 -1.16 -4.45
CA ILE A 39 6.30 -0.11 -4.60
C ILE A 39 7.35 -0.50 -5.65
N GLY A 40 7.81 -1.76 -5.67
CA GLY A 40 8.74 -2.25 -6.68
C GLY A 40 8.19 -2.11 -8.11
N ARG A 41 6.91 -2.36 -8.33
CA ARG A 41 6.25 -2.15 -9.63
C ARG A 41 6.13 -0.66 -9.97
N GLU A 42 5.79 0.19 -8.99
CA GLU A 42 5.75 1.63 -9.17
C GLU A 42 7.13 2.20 -9.57
N ILE A 43 8.22 1.68 -8.98
CA ILE A 43 9.60 2.03 -9.38
C ILE A 43 9.84 1.69 -10.86
N VAL A 44 9.45 0.49 -11.30
CA VAL A 44 9.62 0.07 -12.71
C VAL A 44 8.91 1.03 -13.65
N ILE A 45 7.69 1.43 -13.33
CA ILE A 45 6.92 2.38 -14.16
C ILE A 45 7.57 3.75 -14.16
N ALA A 46 7.90 4.28 -12.98
CA ALA A 46 8.52 5.59 -12.86
C ALA A 46 9.83 5.68 -13.65
N VAL A 47 10.66 4.61 -13.58
CA VAL A 47 11.92 4.54 -14.34
C VAL A 47 11.67 4.48 -15.85
N LYS A 48 10.67 3.73 -16.30
CA LYS A 48 10.32 3.64 -17.73
C LYS A 48 9.78 4.96 -18.28
N GLU A 49 9.01 5.70 -17.51
CA GLU A 49 8.42 6.97 -17.94
C GLU A 49 9.37 8.14 -17.91
N GLY A 50 10.25 8.23 -16.92
CA GLY A 50 11.09 9.42 -16.70
C GLY A 50 12.59 9.14 -16.52
N GLY A 51 13.02 7.88 -16.69
CA GLY A 51 14.42 7.49 -16.53
C GLY A 51 14.79 7.13 -15.08
N PRO A 52 16.02 6.57 -14.89
CA PRO A 52 16.46 6.03 -13.61
C PRO A 52 17.03 7.08 -12.64
N ASP A 53 17.16 8.33 -13.08
CA ASP A 53 17.73 9.40 -12.26
C ASP A 53 16.64 10.13 -11.46
N PRO A 54 16.64 10.02 -10.13
CA PRO A 54 15.65 10.72 -9.30
C PRO A 54 15.75 12.25 -9.37
N ALA A 55 16.90 12.81 -9.75
CA ALA A 55 17.05 14.26 -9.87
C ALA A 55 16.19 14.81 -11.02
N ASN A 56 16.04 14.04 -12.09
CA ASN A 56 15.30 14.40 -13.30
C ASN A 56 13.91 13.75 -13.39
N ASN A 57 13.53 12.91 -12.42
CA ASN A 57 12.28 12.16 -12.42
C ASN A 57 11.51 12.38 -11.11
N SER A 58 10.55 13.30 -11.12
CA SER A 58 9.72 13.61 -9.95
C SER A 58 8.91 12.41 -9.47
N LYS A 59 8.32 11.64 -10.39
CA LYS A 59 7.57 10.42 -10.05
C LYS A 59 8.44 9.39 -9.33
N LEU A 60 9.69 9.22 -9.77
CA LEU A 60 10.62 8.31 -9.10
C LEU A 60 11.01 8.82 -7.71
N ARG A 61 11.18 10.13 -7.51
CA ARG A 61 11.39 10.71 -6.17
C ARG A 61 10.26 10.40 -5.23
N ASP A 62 9.02 10.58 -5.68
CA ASP A 62 7.82 10.32 -4.86
C ASP A 62 7.72 8.84 -4.47
N VAL A 63 7.99 7.94 -5.42
CA VAL A 63 7.99 6.50 -5.15
C VAL A 63 9.13 6.11 -4.20
N ILE A 64 10.32 6.72 -4.30
CA ILE A 64 11.43 6.50 -3.36
C ILE A 64 11.06 7.01 -1.96
N ALA A 65 10.43 8.19 -1.85
CA ALA A 65 9.94 8.70 -0.57
C ALA A 65 8.91 7.75 0.06
N LYS A 66 7.95 7.27 -0.73
CA LYS A 66 6.97 6.25 -0.32
C LYS A 66 7.63 4.95 0.14
N ALA A 67 8.68 4.51 -0.56
CA ALA A 67 9.45 3.32 -0.20
C ALA A 67 10.13 3.47 1.17
N LYS A 68 10.78 4.61 1.40
CA LYS A 68 11.44 4.96 2.67
C LYS A 68 10.43 5.07 3.82
N ALA A 69 9.27 5.70 3.60
CA ALA A 69 8.18 5.78 4.57
C ALA A 69 7.63 4.40 4.99
N ASN A 70 7.71 3.41 4.09
CA ASN A 70 7.35 2.02 4.38
C ASN A 70 8.53 1.16 4.87
N ASN A 71 9.65 1.77 5.23
CA ASN A 71 10.86 1.10 5.70
C ASN A 71 11.43 0.08 4.70
N MET A 72 11.35 0.37 3.39
CA MET A 72 12.02 -0.43 2.36
C MET A 72 13.53 -0.14 2.41
N PRO A 73 14.39 -1.18 2.47
CA PRO A 73 15.85 -0.97 2.47
C PRO A 73 16.34 -0.25 1.21
N ASN A 74 17.26 0.70 1.38
CA ASN A 74 17.83 1.45 0.24
C ASN A 74 18.40 0.54 -0.84
N ASP A 75 19.13 -0.52 -0.44
CA ASP A 75 19.66 -1.52 -1.37
C ASP A 75 18.58 -2.20 -2.23
N THR A 76 17.38 -2.39 -1.69
CA THR A 76 16.25 -2.95 -2.43
C THR A 76 15.68 -1.94 -3.43
N ILE A 77 15.64 -0.66 -3.05
CA ILE A 77 15.22 0.44 -3.93
C ILE A 77 16.20 0.57 -5.08
N ASP A 78 17.51 0.64 -4.80
CA ASP A 78 18.57 0.80 -5.80
C ASP A 78 18.61 -0.38 -6.77
N ARG A 79 18.46 -1.61 -6.27
CA ARG A 79 18.35 -2.80 -7.12
C ARG A 79 17.12 -2.75 -8.03
N GLY A 80 15.99 -2.27 -7.52
CA GLY A 80 14.77 -2.07 -8.30
C GLY A 80 14.97 -1.09 -9.45
N ILE A 81 15.60 0.06 -9.17
CA ILE A 81 15.91 1.10 -10.17
C ILE A 81 16.88 0.55 -11.22
N LYS A 82 17.98 -0.07 -10.80
CA LYS A 82 18.98 -0.65 -11.72
C LYS A 82 18.38 -1.72 -12.61
N LYS A 83 17.55 -2.62 -12.04
CA LYS A 83 16.85 -3.65 -12.80
C LYS A 83 15.93 -3.02 -13.84
N ALA A 84 15.13 -2.03 -13.45
CA ALA A 84 14.20 -1.36 -14.35
C ALA A 84 14.89 -0.60 -15.49
N ALA A 85 16.09 -0.04 -15.23
CA ALA A 85 16.90 0.66 -16.23
C ALA A 85 17.61 -0.28 -17.20
N GLY A 86 18.00 -1.49 -16.74
CA GLY A 86 18.78 -2.45 -17.54
C GLY A 86 17.96 -3.48 -18.29
N ASP A 87 16.69 -3.63 -17.98
CA ASP A 87 15.84 -4.69 -18.52
C ASP A 87 14.87 -4.12 -19.56
N SER A 88 15.25 -4.25 -20.84
CA SER A 88 14.37 -3.90 -21.98
C SER A 88 13.10 -4.79 -22.04
N ASN A 89 13.10 -5.93 -21.34
CA ASN A 89 11.97 -6.85 -21.18
C ASN A 89 11.30 -6.74 -19.79
N ALA A 90 11.63 -5.71 -18.98
CA ALA A 90 10.93 -5.50 -17.73
C ALA A 90 9.43 -5.45 -17.99
N ASP A 91 8.66 -6.24 -17.25
CA ASP A 91 7.21 -6.38 -17.37
C ASP A 91 6.55 -5.02 -17.63
N ASN A 92 5.75 -4.94 -18.68
CA ASN A 92 5.00 -3.72 -19.01
C ASN A 92 3.83 -3.58 -18.04
N TYR A 93 4.12 -3.04 -16.86
CA TYR A 93 3.06 -2.69 -15.93
C TYR A 93 2.28 -1.48 -16.44
N GLU A 94 0.98 -1.55 -16.34
CA GLU A 94 0.09 -0.44 -16.65
C GLU A 94 -0.91 -0.23 -15.50
N ARG A 95 -1.30 1.03 -15.33
CA ARG A 95 -2.33 1.40 -14.36
C ARG A 95 -3.69 1.24 -15.01
N ILE A 96 -4.60 0.55 -14.32
CA ILE A 96 -5.99 0.39 -14.76
C ILE A 96 -6.88 0.68 -13.56
N THR A 97 -7.86 1.56 -13.77
CA THR A 97 -8.88 1.88 -12.78
C THR A 97 -10.14 1.10 -13.08
N TYR A 98 -10.68 0.42 -12.08
CA TYR A 98 -11.98 -0.22 -12.12
C TYR A 98 -12.92 0.52 -11.19
N GLU A 99 -14.15 0.64 -11.63
CA GLU A 99 -15.22 1.30 -10.90
C GLU A 99 -16.37 0.34 -10.67
N GLY A 100 -17.11 0.54 -9.58
CA GLY A 100 -18.26 -0.29 -9.30
C GLY A 100 -18.96 0.07 -8.01
N TYR A 101 -19.94 -0.73 -7.69
CA TYR A 101 -20.76 -0.58 -6.50
C TYR A 101 -20.59 -1.78 -5.58
N GLY A 102 -20.39 -1.52 -4.30
CA GLY A 102 -20.45 -2.49 -3.22
C GLY A 102 -21.87 -2.69 -2.71
N PRO A 103 -22.05 -3.44 -1.62
CA PRO A 103 -23.35 -3.61 -0.96
C PRO A 103 -23.97 -2.25 -0.64
N ASN A 104 -25.30 -2.18 -0.73
CA ASN A 104 -26.06 -0.96 -0.44
C ASN A 104 -25.70 0.28 -1.30
N GLY A 105 -25.13 0.07 -2.50
CA GLY A 105 -24.79 1.15 -3.42
C GLY A 105 -23.55 1.95 -3.06
N ILE A 106 -22.66 1.41 -2.25
CA ILE A 106 -21.39 2.08 -1.92
C ILE A 106 -20.52 2.18 -3.16
N ALA A 107 -20.13 3.40 -3.53
CA ALA A 107 -19.21 3.64 -4.65
C ALA A 107 -17.80 3.17 -4.31
N ILE A 108 -17.18 2.43 -5.23
CA ILE A 108 -15.84 1.87 -5.05
C ILE A 108 -15.00 2.15 -6.30
N ILE A 109 -13.83 2.77 -6.12
CA ILE A 109 -12.78 2.88 -7.13
C ILE A 109 -11.65 1.94 -6.74
N VAL A 110 -11.16 1.15 -7.69
CA VAL A 110 -10.02 0.23 -7.51
C VAL A 110 -8.93 0.59 -8.51
N GLU A 111 -7.85 1.17 -8.04
CA GLU A 111 -6.65 1.38 -8.84
C GLU A 111 -5.79 0.12 -8.83
N THR A 112 -5.40 -0.34 -10.00
CA THR A 112 -4.57 -1.53 -10.15
C THR A 112 -3.31 -1.22 -10.94
N LEU A 113 -2.27 -2.00 -10.66
CA LEU A 113 -1.01 -2.00 -11.34
C LEU A 113 -0.70 -3.41 -11.82
N THR A 114 -0.73 -3.63 -13.14
CA THR A 114 -0.71 -4.98 -13.69
C THR A 114 0.11 -5.11 -14.95
N ASP A 115 0.71 -6.28 -15.11
CA ASP A 115 1.33 -6.81 -16.31
C ASP A 115 0.34 -7.58 -17.22
N ASN A 116 -0.87 -7.88 -16.68
CA ASN A 116 -1.88 -8.65 -17.40
C ASN A 116 -3.30 -8.16 -17.11
N LYS A 117 -3.86 -7.39 -18.03
CA LYS A 117 -5.21 -6.81 -17.94
C LYS A 117 -6.30 -7.85 -17.72
N ASN A 118 -6.24 -8.95 -18.45
CA ASN A 118 -7.30 -9.97 -18.43
C ASN A 118 -7.36 -10.68 -17.08
N ARG A 119 -6.19 -11.06 -16.54
CA ARG A 119 -6.09 -11.66 -15.21
C ARG A 119 -6.61 -10.70 -14.15
N THR A 120 -6.20 -9.44 -14.21
CA THR A 120 -6.62 -8.42 -13.22
C THR A 120 -8.12 -8.14 -13.31
N ALA A 121 -8.67 -7.99 -14.50
CA ALA A 121 -10.10 -7.80 -14.69
C ALA A 121 -10.93 -8.96 -14.11
N ALA A 122 -10.50 -10.21 -14.33
CA ALA A 122 -11.14 -11.38 -13.75
C ALA A 122 -11.08 -11.38 -12.23
N ASN A 123 -9.92 -11.05 -11.64
CA ASN A 123 -9.74 -10.99 -10.20
C ASN A 123 -10.58 -9.88 -9.55
N VAL A 124 -10.63 -8.70 -10.15
CA VAL A 124 -11.44 -7.57 -9.67
C VAL A 124 -12.93 -7.94 -9.70
N ARG A 125 -13.43 -8.49 -10.81
CA ARG A 125 -14.82 -8.95 -10.90
C ARG A 125 -15.14 -9.99 -9.84
N SER A 126 -14.26 -10.98 -9.67
CA SER A 126 -14.42 -12.00 -8.63
C SER A 126 -14.46 -11.40 -7.21
N ALA A 127 -13.61 -10.40 -6.93
CA ALA A 127 -13.59 -9.73 -5.63
C ALA A 127 -14.89 -8.96 -5.37
N PHE A 128 -15.38 -8.20 -6.35
CA PHE A 128 -16.67 -7.51 -6.24
C PHE A 128 -17.83 -8.49 -6.01
N THR A 129 -17.90 -9.56 -6.80
CA THR A 129 -18.97 -10.58 -6.66
C THR A 129 -18.92 -11.24 -5.28
N LYS A 130 -17.75 -11.60 -4.78
CA LYS A 130 -17.57 -12.17 -3.43
C LYS A 130 -17.98 -11.19 -2.32
N GLY A 131 -17.82 -9.88 -2.57
CA GLY A 131 -18.24 -8.82 -1.66
C GLY A 131 -19.70 -8.38 -1.85
N ASN A 132 -20.53 -9.12 -2.58
CA ASN A 132 -21.90 -8.75 -2.94
C ASN A 132 -22.00 -7.39 -3.66
N GLY A 133 -20.97 -7.05 -4.44
CA GLY A 133 -20.90 -5.86 -5.27
C GLY A 133 -20.89 -6.21 -6.75
N ASN A 134 -20.82 -5.18 -7.59
CA ASN A 134 -20.78 -5.31 -9.04
C ASN A 134 -19.79 -4.31 -9.64
N VAL A 135 -19.00 -4.75 -10.62
CA VAL A 135 -18.15 -3.86 -11.42
C VAL A 135 -19.02 -3.17 -12.45
N GLY A 136 -18.95 -1.85 -12.49
CA GLY A 136 -19.64 -1.02 -13.47
C GLY A 136 -18.79 -0.67 -14.68
N THR A 137 -19.30 0.23 -15.49
CA THR A 137 -18.59 0.84 -16.62
C THR A 137 -17.66 1.95 -16.11
N PRO A 138 -16.53 2.24 -16.78
CA PRO A 138 -15.70 3.39 -16.47
C PRO A 138 -16.54 4.68 -16.40
N GLY A 139 -16.33 5.49 -15.37
CA GLY A 139 -17.09 6.72 -15.15
C GLY A 139 -18.36 6.55 -14.31
N CYS A 140 -18.74 5.32 -13.92
CA CYS A 140 -19.99 5.10 -13.18
C CYS A 140 -20.00 5.64 -11.76
N VAL A 141 -18.83 5.77 -11.11
CA VAL A 141 -18.71 6.30 -9.76
C VAL A 141 -17.63 7.39 -9.61
N SER A 142 -16.73 7.54 -10.57
CA SER A 142 -15.61 8.51 -10.48
C SER A 142 -16.06 9.95 -10.29
N TYR A 143 -17.25 10.32 -10.80
CA TYR A 143 -17.83 11.64 -10.59
C TYR A 143 -18.16 11.97 -9.12
N MET A 144 -18.21 10.96 -8.24
CA MET A 144 -18.44 11.14 -6.80
C MET A 144 -17.16 11.35 -6.01
N PHE A 145 -15.99 11.29 -6.66
CA PHE A 145 -14.69 11.37 -6.01
C PHE A 145 -13.88 12.55 -6.54
N ASP A 146 -13.32 13.33 -5.65
CA ASP A 146 -12.32 14.34 -5.97
C ASP A 146 -10.94 13.82 -5.57
N GLN A 147 -9.99 13.84 -6.49
CA GLN A 147 -8.60 13.53 -6.15
C GLN A 147 -7.96 14.76 -5.51
N LYS A 148 -7.56 14.63 -4.25
CA LYS A 148 -6.93 15.69 -3.47
C LYS A 148 -5.63 15.22 -2.86
N GLY A 149 -4.67 16.13 -2.74
CA GLY A 149 -3.48 15.95 -1.91
C GLY A 149 -3.81 16.21 -0.45
N GLN A 150 -3.20 15.46 0.45
CA GLN A 150 -3.28 15.69 1.88
C GLN A 150 -1.87 15.83 2.44
N ILE A 151 -1.60 16.94 3.10
CA ILE A 151 -0.36 17.17 3.84
C ILE A 151 -0.72 17.12 5.32
N ILE A 152 -0.07 16.20 6.04
CA ILE A 152 -0.23 16.05 7.49
C ILE A 152 1.05 16.58 8.15
N ILE A 153 0.91 17.59 8.99
CA ILE A 153 2.02 18.18 9.75
C ILE A 153 1.73 17.92 11.21
N ASP A 154 2.68 17.30 11.93
CA ASP A 154 2.56 17.09 13.36
C ASP A 154 2.73 18.44 14.07
N LYS A 155 1.74 18.82 14.86
CA LYS A 155 1.73 20.09 15.56
C LYS A 155 2.80 20.16 16.67
N GLU A 156 3.19 19.00 17.23
CA GLU A 156 4.21 18.92 18.27
C GLU A 156 5.63 19.10 17.70
N GLU A 157 5.82 18.76 16.41
CA GLU A 157 7.10 18.89 15.70
C GLU A 157 7.20 20.22 14.90
N CYS A 158 6.12 20.99 14.83
CA CYS A 158 6.05 22.21 14.02
C CYS A 158 6.00 23.46 14.92
N GLU A 159 7.07 24.27 14.88
CA GLU A 159 7.17 25.53 15.60
C GLU A 159 6.39 26.69 14.92
N MET A 160 5.87 26.46 13.71
CA MET A 160 5.17 27.48 12.93
C MET A 160 3.70 27.59 13.34
N ASP A 161 3.17 28.81 13.33
CA ASP A 161 1.75 29.06 13.51
C ASP A 161 0.93 28.51 12.32
N SER A 162 -0.32 28.14 12.59
CA SER A 162 -1.24 27.58 11.59
C SER A 162 -1.52 28.54 10.43
N ALA A 163 -1.47 29.85 10.67
CA ALA A 163 -1.66 30.85 9.64
C ALA A 163 -0.48 30.91 8.67
N ASP A 164 0.74 30.85 9.19
CA ASP A 164 1.98 30.84 8.38
C ASP A 164 2.10 29.56 7.55
N LEU A 165 1.72 28.42 8.12
CA LEU A 165 1.66 27.13 7.39
C LEU A 165 0.64 27.18 6.25
N MET A 166 -0.52 27.81 6.48
CA MET A 166 -1.54 27.96 5.45
C MET A 166 -1.06 28.84 4.30
N MET A 167 -0.34 29.93 4.61
CA MET A 167 0.24 30.81 3.60
C MET A 167 1.31 30.07 2.77
N MET A 168 2.20 29.33 3.42
CA MET A 168 3.20 28.50 2.69
C MET A 168 2.56 27.44 1.80
N ALA A 169 1.47 26.82 2.24
CA ALA A 169 0.77 25.80 1.45
C ALA A 169 0.02 26.40 0.25
N LEU A 170 -0.34 27.69 0.30
CA LEU A 170 -0.98 28.41 -0.82
C LEU A 170 0.05 28.88 -1.86
N ASP A 171 1.29 29.07 -1.45
CA ASP A 171 2.40 29.53 -2.33
C ASP A 171 3.16 28.36 -2.99
N ALA A 172 2.89 27.09 -2.64
CA ALA A 172 3.55 25.90 -3.14
C ALA A 172 2.79 25.25 -4.29
#